data_a59f09ed447d5fd115bda398f5542898
#
_entry.id   a59f09ed447d5fd115bda398f5542898
#
_cell.length_a   1.000
_cell.length_b   1.000
_cell.length_c   1.000
_cell.angle_alpha   90.00
_cell.angle_beta   90.00
_cell.angle_gamma   90.00
#
_symmetry.space_group_name_H-M   'P 1'
#
loop_
_entity.id
_entity.type
_entity.pdbx_description
1 polymer ?
#
loop_
_entity_poly.entity_id
_entity_poly.type
_entity_poly.pdbx_seq_one_letter_code
_entity_poly.pdbx_strand_id
1 'polypeptide(L)'
;MEVRGFTYGYMAKRGAYQSEAGKKSQEAMFDIGINWMCLAFPLYQDTYQSTKIRFDYRYDITEKDILTAIKRAKDRNIKVCLKPMVNCKDHIWRAYIDFPEEDFLGEDTYWKQWFESYTAFLLHYAEIAQDTGCEMFCIGCEMLGTERKEEYWREVIKRVREVYKGPITYNTNHGKEDKVTWFDALDYIGTSAYYPVARAGGATKDSMVKEWIKIRDDLKVLSEKLNKKILFMEIGCRSAKGCASMPWDFMHKELEREEEEQAAFYESCLEVFFEEPWFQGIFWWDWSTVIYDTEEEAKNDVGFNIHRKKAETVIKKWYQKGKESEETNR
;
A
#
# COMPACT_ATOMS: atom_id res chain seq x y z
N MET A 1 -8.73 -3.64 15.30
CA MET A 1 -7.81 -3.34 14.15
C MET A 1 -6.53 -2.69 14.66
N GLU A 2 -5.37 -3.33 14.41
CA GLU A 2 -4.07 -2.89 14.92
C GLU A 2 -3.39 -1.82 14.03
N VAL A 3 -3.47 -1.99 12.72
CA VAL A 3 -2.90 -1.04 11.75
C VAL A 3 -3.97 -0.05 11.29
N ARG A 4 -3.79 1.22 11.62
CA ARG A 4 -4.63 2.35 11.20
C ARG A 4 -3.71 3.36 10.52
N GLY A 5 -3.55 3.26 9.21
CA GLY A 5 -2.52 4.01 8.50
C GLY A 5 -2.91 4.52 7.14
N PHE A 6 -1.95 5.23 6.55
CA PHE A 6 -1.97 5.69 5.17
C PHE A 6 -0.68 5.32 4.46
N THR A 7 -0.76 5.09 3.15
CA THR A 7 0.40 5.09 2.27
C THR A 7 0.79 6.54 1.99
N TYR A 8 2.02 6.90 2.34
CA TYR A 8 2.55 8.25 2.22
C TYR A 8 3.57 8.37 1.11
N GLY A 9 3.38 9.37 0.27
CA GLY A 9 4.41 9.90 -0.60
C GLY A 9 4.74 9.08 -1.84
N TYR A 10 3.91 8.10 -2.22
CA TYR A 10 4.08 7.41 -3.50
C TYR A 10 4.22 8.42 -4.66
N MET A 11 5.16 8.17 -5.58
CA MET A 11 5.55 9.08 -6.67
C MET A 11 6.19 10.40 -6.21
N ALA A 12 6.58 10.53 -4.95
CA ALA A 12 7.36 11.67 -4.49
C ALA A 12 8.69 11.77 -5.25
N LYS A 13 9.06 12.99 -5.59
CA LYS A 13 10.34 13.28 -6.24
C LYS A 13 11.42 13.58 -5.21
N ARG A 14 12.67 13.50 -5.65
CA ARG A 14 13.84 13.87 -4.87
C ARG A 14 13.63 15.20 -4.10
N GLY A 15 13.90 15.17 -2.81
CA GLY A 15 13.76 16.32 -1.91
C GLY A 15 12.34 16.58 -1.39
N ALA A 16 11.32 15.90 -1.92
CA ALA A 16 9.92 16.13 -1.53
C ALA A 16 9.69 15.90 -0.03
N TYR A 17 10.23 14.82 0.53
CA TYR A 17 10.09 14.54 1.96
C TYR A 17 10.87 15.51 2.86
N GLN A 18 11.91 16.15 2.33
CA GLN A 18 12.70 17.14 3.07
C GLN A 18 12.09 18.56 3.00
N SER A 19 11.16 18.79 2.06
CA SER A 19 10.52 20.10 1.85
C SER A 19 9.59 20.49 2.99
N GLU A 20 9.33 21.79 3.15
CA GLU A 20 8.32 22.29 4.10
C GLU A 20 6.91 21.81 3.72
N ALA A 21 6.59 21.69 2.43
CA ALA A 21 5.32 21.12 1.98
C ALA A 21 5.19 19.65 2.40
N GLY A 22 6.25 18.84 2.21
CA GLY A 22 6.26 17.45 2.65
C GLY A 22 6.14 17.31 4.17
N LYS A 23 6.80 18.19 4.93
CA LYS A 23 6.66 18.23 6.39
C LYS A 23 5.23 18.55 6.81
N LYS A 24 4.66 19.62 6.27
CA LYS A 24 3.26 20.04 6.53
C LYS A 24 2.27 18.92 6.20
N SER A 25 2.46 18.27 5.06
CA SER A 25 1.62 17.18 4.62
C SER A 25 1.69 15.98 5.58
N GLN A 26 2.90 15.58 5.97
CA GLN A 26 3.10 14.45 6.87
C GLN A 26 2.51 14.70 8.25
N GLU A 27 2.67 15.92 8.80
CA GLU A 27 2.06 16.32 10.08
C GLU A 27 0.52 16.30 10.00
N ALA A 28 -0.07 16.82 8.93
CA ALA A 28 -1.51 16.77 8.74
C ALA A 28 -2.06 15.33 8.67
N MET A 29 -1.29 14.40 8.08
CA MET A 29 -1.62 12.98 8.08
C MET A 29 -1.59 12.38 9.50
N PHE A 30 -0.61 12.76 10.31
CA PHE A 30 -0.53 12.30 11.70
C PHE A 30 -1.70 12.80 12.55
N ASP A 31 -2.16 14.02 12.31
CA ASP A 31 -3.26 14.67 13.04
C ASP A 31 -4.64 14.04 12.73
N ILE A 32 -4.74 13.18 11.73
CA ILE A 32 -5.94 12.33 11.51
C ILE A 32 -6.10 11.28 12.62
N GLY A 33 -5.03 10.94 13.31
CA GLY A 33 -5.05 9.96 14.40
C GLY A 33 -4.61 8.57 13.98
N ILE A 34 -3.82 8.47 12.91
CA ILE A 34 -3.16 7.22 12.51
C ILE A 34 -2.17 6.76 13.59
N ASN A 35 -1.84 5.48 13.56
CA ASN A 35 -0.75 4.89 14.36
C ASN A 35 0.32 4.23 13.49
N TRP A 36 0.11 4.16 12.16
CA TRP A 36 1.04 3.63 11.19
C TRP A 36 1.14 4.52 9.94
N MET A 37 2.31 4.56 9.36
CA MET A 37 2.58 5.13 8.03
C MET A 37 3.23 4.06 7.16
N CYS A 38 2.69 3.81 5.96
CA CYS A 38 3.36 3.04 4.93
C CYS A 38 4.13 4.02 4.03
N LEU A 39 5.45 4.04 4.15
CA LEU A 39 6.31 4.85 3.29
C LEU A 39 6.59 4.09 2.00
N ALA A 40 5.89 4.44 0.93
CA ALA A 40 5.99 3.81 -0.37
C ALA A 40 6.72 4.70 -1.38
N PHE A 41 7.65 4.12 -2.12
CA PHE A 41 8.40 4.83 -3.16
C PHE A 41 8.87 3.87 -4.24
N PRO A 42 8.84 4.30 -5.53
CA PRO A 42 9.29 3.46 -6.62
C PRO A 42 10.78 3.69 -6.95
N LEU A 43 11.45 2.62 -7.32
CA LEU A 43 12.60 2.61 -8.20
C LEU A 43 12.19 2.01 -9.54
N TYR A 44 13.03 2.15 -10.56
CA TYR A 44 12.61 1.85 -11.92
C TYR A 44 13.51 0.84 -12.61
N GLN A 45 12.85 -0.05 -13.39
CA GLN A 45 13.48 -0.73 -14.52
C GLN A 45 13.08 -0.04 -15.83
N ASP A 46 13.90 -0.18 -16.88
CA ASP A 46 13.68 0.59 -18.12
C ASP A 46 12.40 0.17 -18.84
N THR A 47 12.15 -1.14 -18.95
CA THR A 47 10.92 -1.71 -19.50
C THR A 47 10.41 -2.84 -18.61
N TYR A 48 9.17 -3.28 -18.79
CA TYR A 48 8.63 -4.43 -18.04
C TYR A 48 9.40 -5.74 -18.28
N GLN A 49 10.21 -5.83 -19.34
CA GLN A 49 11.09 -6.96 -19.65
C GLN A 49 12.57 -6.71 -19.30
N SER A 50 12.90 -5.60 -18.64
CA SER A 50 14.27 -5.34 -18.20
C SER A 50 14.57 -6.13 -16.93
N THR A 51 15.76 -6.76 -16.90
CA THR A 51 16.20 -7.58 -15.77
C THR A 51 16.95 -6.78 -14.70
N LYS A 52 17.05 -5.46 -14.81
CA LYS A 52 17.79 -4.60 -13.89
C LYS A 52 16.94 -3.45 -13.39
N ILE A 53 16.90 -3.32 -12.07
CA ILE A 53 16.34 -2.17 -11.37
C ILE A 53 17.47 -1.17 -11.15
N ARG A 54 17.20 0.10 -11.43
CA ARG A 54 18.23 1.15 -11.41
C ARG A 54 17.78 2.33 -10.57
N PHE A 55 18.71 2.92 -9.85
CA PHE A 55 18.57 4.20 -9.20
C PHE A 55 18.99 5.33 -10.17
N ASP A 56 18.11 6.31 -10.34
CA ASP A 56 18.44 7.54 -11.07
C ASP A 56 18.52 8.71 -10.09
N TYR A 57 19.73 9.06 -9.69
CA TYR A 57 19.99 10.10 -8.69
C TYR A 57 19.43 11.48 -9.06
N ARG A 58 18.98 11.69 -10.30
CA ARG A 58 18.37 12.96 -10.72
C ARG A 58 16.91 13.08 -10.29
N TYR A 59 16.19 11.95 -10.19
CA TYR A 59 14.74 11.93 -10.02
C TYR A 59 14.28 11.13 -8.82
N ASP A 60 14.95 10.02 -8.54
CA ASP A 60 14.52 9.12 -7.48
C ASP A 60 14.76 9.77 -6.10
N ILE A 61 13.93 9.43 -5.15
CA ILE A 61 14.10 9.85 -3.77
C ILE A 61 15.42 9.30 -3.22
N THR A 62 16.05 10.05 -2.33
CA THR A 62 17.31 9.67 -1.71
C THR A 62 17.10 8.96 -0.39
N GLU A 63 18.11 8.25 0.11
CA GLU A 63 18.10 7.74 1.48
C GLU A 63 17.81 8.84 2.50
N LYS A 64 18.40 10.03 2.32
CA LYS A 64 18.13 11.18 3.18
C LYS A 64 16.66 11.58 3.20
N ASP A 65 15.97 11.50 2.06
CA ASP A 65 14.51 11.71 1.99
C ASP A 65 13.77 10.69 2.84
N ILE A 66 14.09 9.40 2.66
CA ILE A 66 13.49 8.28 3.38
C ILE A 66 13.73 8.40 4.88
N LEU A 67 14.98 8.60 5.29
CA LEU A 67 15.37 8.77 6.70
C LEU A 67 14.66 9.96 7.34
N THR A 68 14.48 11.06 6.59
CA THR A 68 13.74 12.23 7.07
C THR A 68 12.27 11.91 7.34
N ALA A 69 11.59 11.22 6.43
CA ALA A 69 10.20 10.84 6.60
C ALA A 69 10.01 9.84 7.76
N ILE A 70 10.90 8.84 7.86
CA ILE A 70 10.89 7.86 8.96
C ILE A 70 11.11 8.57 10.31
N LYS A 71 12.12 9.43 10.40
CA LYS A 71 12.41 10.13 11.64
C LYS A 71 11.21 10.94 12.16
N ARG A 72 10.54 11.69 11.28
CA ARG A 72 9.33 12.45 11.66
C ARG A 72 8.22 11.55 12.19
N ALA A 73 7.99 10.40 11.55
CA ALA A 73 7.01 9.44 12.03
C ALA A 73 7.36 8.90 13.43
N LYS A 74 8.65 8.54 13.64
CA LYS A 74 9.13 8.06 14.95
C LYS A 74 9.03 9.14 16.03
N ASP A 75 9.36 10.38 15.72
CA ASP A 75 9.25 11.52 16.66
C ASP A 75 7.78 11.73 17.12
N ARG A 76 6.80 11.26 16.37
CA ARG A 76 5.35 11.30 16.68
C ARG A 76 4.80 9.94 17.16
N ASN A 77 5.67 8.97 17.48
CA ASN A 77 5.30 7.60 17.86
C ASN A 77 4.42 6.88 16.81
N ILE A 78 4.58 7.22 15.54
CA ILE A 78 3.95 6.55 14.42
C ILE A 78 4.85 5.40 13.95
N LYS A 79 4.30 4.19 13.90
CA LYS A 79 4.98 3.02 13.37
C LYS A 79 5.12 3.12 11.84
N VAL A 80 6.19 2.56 11.30
CA VAL A 80 6.49 2.65 9.88
C VAL A 80 6.55 1.27 9.23
N CYS A 81 5.80 1.12 8.14
CA CYS A 81 6.01 0.07 7.16
C CYS A 81 6.82 0.67 6.00
N LEU A 82 8.01 0.15 5.73
CA LEU A 82 8.79 0.56 4.56
C LEU A 82 8.42 -0.30 3.37
N LYS A 83 8.01 0.34 2.26
CA LYS A 83 7.49 -0.33 1.06
C LYS A 83 8.22 0.16 -0.20
N PRO A 84 9.44 -0.33 -0.47
CA PRO A 84 10.10 -0.09 -1.75
C PRO A 84 9.35 -0.79 -2.88
N MET A 85 9.11 -0.10 -3.98
CA MET A 85 8.33 -0.58 -5.12
C MET A 85 9.15 -0.51 -6.39
N VAL A 86 8.82 -1.34 -7.38
CA VAL A 86 9.39 -1.28 -8.72
C VAL A 86 8.33 -0.80 -9.71
N ASN A 87 8.71 0.15 -10.57
CA ASN A 87 7.92 0.58 -11.70
C ASN A 87 8.72 0.45 -13.00
N CYS A 88 8.04 0.52 -14.14
CA CYS A 88 8.65 0.47 -15.46
C CYS A 88 8.61 1.86 -16.10
N LYS A 89 9.73 2.32 -16.69
CA LYS A 89 9.80 3.64 -17.36
C LYS A 89 9.02 3.68 -18.68
N ASP A 90 8.73 2.52 -19.26
CA ASP A 90 7.88 2.39 -20.44
C ASP A 90 6.38 2.56 -20.13
N HIS A 91 6.03 2.88 -18.88
CA HIS A 91 4.66 3.02 -18.38
C HIS A 91 3.81 1.75 -18.42
N ILE A 92 4.40 0.60 -18.71
CA ILE A 92 3.72 -0.69 -18.54
C ILE A 92 3.64 -1.00 -17.05
N TRP A 93 2.47 -1.41 -16.61
CA TRP A 93 2.22 -1.73 -15.20
C TRP A 93 3.10 -2.88 -14.73
N ARG A 94 3.72 -2.77 -13.57
CA ARG A 94 4.62 -3.77 -12.97
C ARG A 94 4.04 -5.18 -12.86
N ALA A 95 2.72 -5.32 -12.89
CA ALA A 95 2.05 -6.62 -12.92
C ALA A 95 2.41 -7.45 -14.16
N TYR A 96 2.85 -6.81 -15.24
CA TYR A 96 3.26 -7.45 -16.48
C TYR A 96 4.76 -7.76 -16.54
N ILE A 97 5.52 -7.53 -15.46
CA ILE A 97 6.92 -7.96 -15.40
C ILE A 97 6.94 -9.47 -15.56
N ASP A 98 7.50 -9.92 -16.69
CA ASP A 98 7.51 -11.33 -17.09
C ASP A 98 8.63 -11.59 -18.08
N PHE A 99 9.17 -12.80 -18.07
CA PHE A 99 10.27 -13.23 -18.93
C PHE A 99 9.97 -14.61 -19.51
N PRO A 100 10.61 -14.99 -20.66
CA PRO A 100 10.62 -16.36 -21.10
C PRO A 100 11.10 -17.31 -19.98
N GLU A 101 10.52 -18.50 -19.93
CA GLU A 101 10.91 -19.51 -18.92
C GLU A 101 12.36 -19.93 -19.08
N GLU A 102 12.82 -20.04 -20.33
CA GLU A 102 14.17 -20.43 -20.68
C GLU A 102 14.72 -19.51 -21.79
N ASP A 103 16.03 -19.31 -21.77
CA ASP A 103 16.77 -18.70 -22.87
C ASP A 103 17.05 -19.74 -23.99
N PHE A 104 17.80 -19.35 -25.01
CA PHE A 104 18.13 -20.25 -26.14
C PHE A 104 19.06 -21.44 -25.76
N LEU A 105 19.60 -21.45 -24.55
CA LEU A 105 20.39 -22.55 -23.99
C LEU A 105 19.58 -23.46 -23.06
N GLY A 106 18.30 -23.15 -22.84
CA GLY A 106 17.43 -23.87 -21.90
C GLY A 106 17.65 -23.49 -20.45
N GLU A 107 18.20 -22.26 -20.19
CA GLU A 107 18.47 -21.75 -18.85
C GLU A 107 17.46 -20.63 -18.50
N ASP A 108 17.10 -20.51 -17.24
CA ASP A 108 16.20 -19.47 -16.73
C ASP A 108 16.89 -18.12 -16.47
N THR A 109 17.84 -17.78 -17.34
CA THR A 109 18.79 -16.65 -17.19
C THR A 109 18.11 -15.32 -16.88
N TYR A 110 17.00 -15.01 -17.54
CA TYR A 110 16.31 -13.72 -17.34
C TYR A 110 15.66 -13.61 -15.96
N TRP A 111 15.02 -14.68 -15.49
CA TRP A 111 14.42 -14.75 -14.17
C TRP A 111 15.49 -14.62 -13.08
N LYS A 112 16.59 -15.37 -13.23
CA LYS A 112 17.71 -15.31 -12.32
C LYS A 112 18.29 -13.90 -12.21
N GLN A 113 18.58 -13.26 -13.36
CA GLN A 113 19.10 -11.90 -13.38
C GLN A 113 18.15 -10.89 -12.75
N TRP A 114 16.85 -11.03 -13.01
CA TRP A 114 15.86 -10.12 -12.45
C TRP A 114 15.77 -10.29 -10.93
N PHE A 115 15.64 -11.51 -10.43
CA PHE A 115 15.56 -11.75 -9.00
C PHE A 115 16.86 -11.42 -8.26
N GLU A 116 18.02 -11.59 -8.87
CA GLU A 116 19.30 -11.10 -8.31
C GLU A 116 19.27 -9.56 -8.15
N SER A 117 18.86 -8.85 -9.18
CA SER A 117 18.73 -7.39 -9.15
C SER A 117 17.68 -6.92 -8.15
N TYR A 118 16.52 -7.59 -8.11
CA TYR A 118 15.43 -7.30 -7.20
C TYR A 118 15.81 -7.57 -5.74
N THR A 119 16.51 -8.67 -5.48
CA THR A 119 17.00 -9.00 -4.14
C THR A 119 18.00 -7.96 -3.66
N ALA A 120 18.96 -7.56 -4.48
CA ALA A 120 19.93 -6.52 -4.12
C ALA A 120 19.23 -5.18 -3.79
N PHE A 121 18.22 -4.81 -4.59
CA PHE A 121 17.38 -3.65 -4.32
C PHE A 121 16.65 -3.76 -2.96
N LEU A 122 16.02 -4.89 -2.67
CA LEU A 122 15.30 -5.09 -1.41
C LEU A 122 16.23 -5.11 -0.20
N LEU A 123 17.39 -5.77 -0.28
CA LEU A 123 18.33 -5.86 0.83
C LEU A 123 18.82 -4.48 1.26
N HIS A 124 19.11 -3.59 0.32
CA HIS A 124 19.49 -2.21 0.63
C HIS A 124 18.43 -1.49 1.49
N TYR A 125 17.14 -1.61 1.14
CA TYR A 125 16.07 -0.98 1.92
C TYR A 125 15.70 -1.76 3.18
N ALA A 126 15.94 -3.06 3.22
CA ALA A 126 15.78 -3.87 4.42
C ALA A 126 16.81 -3.50 5.51
N GLU A 127 18.05 -3.15 5.11
CA GLU A 127 19.07 -2.57 6.01
C GLU A 127 18.59 -1.24 6.59
N ILE A 128 18.10 -0.33 5.75
CA ILE A 128 17.53 0.94 6.21
C ILE A 128 16.34 0.71 7.17
N ALA A 129 15.46 -0.23 6.85
CA ALA A 129 14.33 -0.56 7.72
C ALA A 129 14.79 -1.10 9.08
N GLN A 130 15.82 -1.96 9.09
CA GLN A 130 16.41 -2.52 10.31
C GLN A 130 17.07 -1.42 11.15
N ASP A 131 17.92 -0.60 10.54
CA ASP A 131 18.72 0.42 11.23
C ASP A 131 17.84 1.55 11.79
N THR A 132 16.74 1.87 11.12
CA THR A 132 15.78 2.90 11.57
C THR A 132 14.67 2.35 12.47
N GLY A 133 14.64 1.04 12.69
CA GLY A 133 13.63 0.39 13.52
C GLY A 133 12.22 0.48 12.92
N CYS A 134 12.07 0.41 11.59
CA CYS A 134 10.75 0.25 10.98
C CYS A 134 10.07 -1.04 11.50
N GLU A 135 8.78 -0.97 11.80
CA GLU A 135 8.06 -2.09 12.42
C GLU A 135 7.52 -3.09 11.42
N MET A 136 7.59 -2.80 10.12
CA MET A 136 7.18 -3.71 9.04
C MET A 136 7.96 -3.40 7.77
N PHE A 137 8.21 -4.44 6.97
CA PHE A 137 8.80 -4.33 5.64
C PHE A 137 7.94 -5.02 4.59
N CYS A 138 7.59 -4.33 3.51
CA CYS A 138 6.83 -4.90 2.39
C CYS A 138 7.78 -5.21 1.24
N ILE A 139 7.88 -6.49 0.89
CA ILE A 139 8.87 -6.99 -0.08
C ILE A 139 8.43 -6.87 -1.54
N GLY A 140 7.26 -6.33 -1.81
CA GLY A 140 6.80 -6.16 -3.21
C GLY A 140 5.34 -5.77 -3.28
N CYS A 141 4.95 -5.28 -4.46
CA CYS A 141 3.62 -4.76 -4.72
C CYS A 141 3.15 -5.10 -6.14
N GLU A 142 2.06 -5.87 -6.24
CA GLU A 142 1.32 -6.08 -7.48
C GLU A 142 2.15 -6.60 -8.67
N MET A 143 3.09 -7.48 -8.45
CA MET A 143 3.95 -8.04 -9.51
C MET A 143 3.45 -9.41 -9.96
N LEU A 144 2.20 -9.47 -10.47
CA LEU A 144 1.47 -10.70 -10.80
C LEU A 144 2.27 -11.68 -11.68
N GLY A 145 2.98 -11.17 -12.70
CA GLY A 145 3.79 -12.01 -13.60
C GLY A 145 4.90 -12.78 -12.88
N THR A 146 5.42 -12.21 -11.78
CA THR A 146 6.50 -12.82 -11.00
C THR A 146 6.01 -13.78 -9.91
N GLU A 147 4.75 -13.64 -9.47
CA GLU A 147 4.22 -14.34 -8.28
C GLU A 147 4.27 -15.86 -8.40
N ARG A 148 4.20 -16.40 -9.64
CA ARG A 148 4.30 -17.83 -9.92
C ARG A 148 5.70 -18.41 -9.67
N LYS A 149 6.72 -17.57 -9.55
CA LYS A 149 8.11 -17.97 -9.33
C LYS A 149 8.39 -18.20 -7.84
N GLU A 150 7.70 -19.16 -7.25
CA GLU A 150 7.70 -19.43 -5.80
C GLU A 150 9.11 -19.62 -5.22
N GLU A 151 9.96 -20.42 -5.86
CA GLU A 151 11.31 -20.72 -5.35
C GLU A 151 12.17 -19.45 -5.25
N TYR A 152 12.09 -18.57 -6.24
CA TYR A 152 12.77 -17.29 -6.24
C TYR A 152 12.26 -16.37 -5.12
N TRP A 153 10.92 -16.29 -4.94
CA TRP A 153 10.34 -15.50 -3.87
C TRP A 153 10.72 -16.02 -2.48
N ARG A 154 10.76 -17.33 -2.29
CA ARG A 154 11.22 -17.93 -1.02
C ARG A 154 12.68 -17.60 -0.73
N GLU A 155 13.55 -17.58 -1.73
CA GLU A 155 14.94 -17.15 -1.55
C GLU A 155 15.04 -15.65 -1.25
N VAL A 156 14.26 -14.79 -1.91
CA VAL A 156 14.14 -13.36 -1.57
C VAL A 156 13.75 -13.17 -0.10
N ILE A 157 12.69 -13.86 0.36
CA ILE A 157 12.20 -13.77 1.74
C ILE A 157 13.29 -14.22 2.72
N LYS A 158 13.95 -15.33 2.46
CA LYS A 158 15.03 -15.85 3.29
C LYS A 158 16.14 -14.81 3.43
N ARG A 159 16.61 -14.23 2.33
CA ARG A 159 17.67 -13.23 2.34
C ARG A 159 17.26 -11.93 3.03
N VAL A 160 16.03 -11.47 2.84
CA VAL A 160 15.50 -10.31 3.58
C VAL A 160 15.49 -10.59 5.08
N ARG A 161 15.10 -11.80 5.51
CA ARG A 161 15.10 -12.18 6.94
C ARG A 161 16.51 -12.28 7.55
N GLU A 162 17.54 -12.45 6.77
CA GLU A 162 18.93 -12.39 7.25
C GLU A 162 19.29 -10.96 7.72
N VAL A 163 18.72 -9.95 7.09
CA VAL A 163 18.96 -8.51 7.34
C VAL A 163 17.89 -7.91 8.26
N TYR A 164 16.63 -8.06 7.93
CA TYR A 164 15.51 -7.45 8.65
C TYR A 164 14.82 -8.47 9.57
N LYS A 165 14.67 -8.11 10.85
CA LYS A 165 14.14 -9.01 11.91
C LYS A 165 12.67 -8.78 12.26
N GLY A 166 12.08 -7.73 11.75
CA GLY A 166 10.66 -7.42 11.94
C GLY A 166 9.73 -8.20 11.01
N PRO A 167 8.41 -7.97 11.14
CA PRO A 167 7.41 -8.56 10.26
C PRO A 167 7.59 -8.18 8.79
N ILE A 168 7.38 -9.16 7.91
CA ILE A 168 7.48 -9.03 6.45
C ILE A 168 6.12 -9.36 5.82
N THR A 169 5.72 -8.57 4.84
CA THR A 169 4.54 -8.82 4.01
C THR A 169 4.83 -8.61 2.52
N TYR A 170 3.92 -9.05 1.68
CA TYR A 170 3.86 -8.77 0.25
C TYR A 170 2.47 -8.25 -0.09
N ASN A 171 2.35 -7.35 -1.05
CA ASN A 171 1.10 -6.74 -1.46
C ASN A 171 0.66 -7.27 -2.84
N THR A 172 -0.18 -8.30 -2.88
CA THR A 172 -0.77 -8.81 -4.12
C THR A 172 -2.01 -8.01 -4.53
N ASN A 173 -2.54 -8.27 -5.72
CA ASN A 173 -3.80 -7.68 -6.18
C ASN A 173 -5.01 -8.36 -5.55
N HIS A 174 -6.09 -7.60 -5.35
CA HIS A 174 -7.37 -8.13 -4.89
C HIS A 174 -7.87 -9.28 -5.78
N GLY A 175 -8.42 -10.31 -5.16
CA GLY A 175 -8.89 -11.51 -5.82
C GLY A 175 -7.78 -12.40 -6.39
N LYS A 176 -6.52 -12.19 -5.97
CA LYS A 176 -5.36 -13.02 -6.31
C LYS A 176 -4.65 -13.58 -5.08
N GLU A 177 -5.14 -13.30 -3.90
CA GLU A 177 -4.51 -13.65 -2.64
C GLU A 177 -4.34 -15.17 -2.47
N ASP A 178 -5.26 -15.96 -3.00
CA ASP A 178 -5.21 -17.44 -2.99
C ASP A 178 -4.22 -18.03 -3.99
N LYS A 179 -3.65 -17.22 -4.89
CA LYS A 179 -2.70 -17.64 -5.94
C LYS A 179 -1.24 -17.52 -5.50
N VAL A 180 -0.97 -16.71 -4.49
CA VAL A 180 0.39 -16.55 -3.94
C VAL A 180 0.67 -17.71 -2.99
N THR A 181 1.38 -18.72 -3.47
CA THR A 181 1.61 -19.99 -2.75
C THR A 181 2.62 -19.87 -1.61
N TRP A 182 3.39 -18.79 -1.55
CA TRP A 182 4.46 -18.52 -0.58
C TRP A 182 4.07 -17.52 0.54
N PHE A 183 2.79 -17.19 0.70
CA PHE A 183 2.33 -16.39 1.84
C PHE A 183 2.60 -17.05 3.21
N ASP A 184 2.74 -18.37 3.25
CA ASP A 184 3.13 -19.11 4.46
C ASP A 184 4.49 -18.65 5.02
N ALA A 185 5.42 -18.20 4.16
CA ALA A 185 6.74 -17.70 4.55
C ALA A 185 6.73 -16.26 5.07
N LEU A 186 5.61 -15.53 4.93
CA LEU A 186 5.41 -14.15 5.37
C LEU A 186 4.65 -14.08 6.69
N ASP A 187 4.61 -12.89 7.32
CA ASP A 187 3.91 -12.67 8.59
C ASP A 187 2.45 -12.28 8.38
N TYR A 188 2.14 -11.59 7.29
CA TYR A 188 0.79 -11.16 6.91
C TYR A 188 0.50 -11.46 5.45
N ILE A 189 -0.78 -11.68 5.15
CA ILE A 189 -1.29 -11.72 3.78
C ILE A 189 -1.65 -10.27 3.40
N GLY A 190 -0.81 -9.63 2.60
CA GLY A 190 -1.04 -8.27 2.15
C GLY A 190 -1.75 -8.23 0.79
N THR A 191 -2.70 -7.31 0.63
CA THR A 191 -3.44 -7.13 -0.61
C THR A 191 -3.72 -5.66 -0.92
N SER A 192 -3.75 -5.32 -2.22
CA SER A 192 -4.34 -4.09 -2.76
C SER A 192 -5.85 -4.28 -2.83
N ALA A 193 -6.56 -3.89 -1.78
CA ALA A 193 -7.97 -4.24 -1.56
C ALA A 193 -8.95 -3.34 -2.33
N TYR A 194 -8.67 -3.10 -3.62
CA TYR A 194 -9.56 -2.31 -4.48
C TYR A 194 -10.73 -3.15 -4.99
N TYR A 195 -11.45 -3.82 -4.08
CA TYR A 195 -12.61 -4.62 -4.46
C TYR A 195 -13.78 -3.72 -4.89
N PRO A 196 -14.44 -4.02 -6.04
CA PRO A 196 -15.67 -3.35 -6.39
C PRO A 196 -16.77 -3.69 -5.38
N VAL A 197 -17.32 -2.68 -4.73
CA VAL A 197 -18.42 -2.82 -3.76
C VAL A 197 -19.70 -2.14 -4.23
N ALA A 198 -19.72 -1.74 -5.49
CA ALA A 198 -20.88 -1.20 -6.18
C ALA A 198 -20.88 -1.66 -7.65
N ARG A 199 -22.03 -1.59 -8.31
CA ARG A 199 -22.13 -1.90 -9.74
C ARG A 199 -22.08 -0.65 -10.61
N ALA A 200 -22.47 0.50 -10.04
CA ALA A 200 -22.54 1.80 -10.70
C ALA A 200 -22.49 2.91 -9.65
N GLY A 201 -22.40 4.16 -10.08
CA GLY A 201 -22.46 5.31 -9.18
C GLY A 201 -23.76 5.42 -8.40
N GLY A 202 -23.71 6.12 -7.27
CA GLY A 202 -24.85 6.33 -6.37
C GLY A 202 -25.14 5.15 -5.44
N ALA A 203 -24.19 4.27 -5.22
CA ALA A 203 -24.30 3.21 -4.23
C ALA A 203 -24.38 3.79 -2.81
N THR A 204 -25.28 3.24 -1.99
CA THR A 204 -25.40 3.64 -0.59
C THR A 204 -24.39 2.89 0.28
N LYS A 205 -24.04 3.46 1.44
CA LYS A 205 -23.20 2.78 2.45
C LYS A 205 -23.72 1.37 2.75
N ASP A 206 -25.02 1.22 3.00
CA ASP A 206 -25.62 -0.07 3.34
C ASP A 206 -25.52 -1.11 2.20
N SER A 207 -25.55 -0.67 0.95
CA SER A 207 -25.31 -1.56 -0.19
C SER A 207 -23.86 -2.00 -0.28
N MET A 208 -22.91 -1.09 -0.01
CA MET A 208 -21.46 -1.41 0.05
C MET A 208 -21.13 -2.35 1.19
N VAL A 209 -21.73 -2.15 2.38
CA VAL A 209 -21.56 -3.06 3.54
C VAL A 209 -21.92 -4.51 3.16
N LYS A 210 -23.01 -4.72 2.41
CA LYS A 210 -23.41 -6.07 1.97
C LYS A 210 -22.36 -6.73 1.07
N GLU A 211 -21.72 -5.95 0.20
CA GLU A 211 -20.65 -6.49 -0.66
C GLU A 211 -19.36 -6.71 0.15
N TRP A 212 -19.00 -5.79 1.07
CA TRP A 212 -17.87 -5.97 1.97
C TRP A 212 -18.00 -7.22 2.86
N ILE A 213 -19.20 -7.56 3.32
CA ILE A 213 -19.45 -8.79 4.11
C ILE A 213 -19.05 -10.05 3.32
N LYS A 214 -19.38 -10.12 2.03
CA LYS A 214 -18.99 -11.27 1.18
C LYS A 214 -17.47 -11.36 1.06
N ILE A 215 -16.83 -10.23 0.76
CA ILE A 215 -15.36 -10.15 0.64
C ILE A 215 -14.71 -10.53 1.98
N ARG A 216 -15.23 -10.05 3.09
CA ARG A 216 -14.75 -10.40 4.44
C ARG A 216 -14.82 -11.91 4.67
N ASP A 217 -15.92 -12.54 4.33
CA ASP A 217 -16.12 -13.97 4.57
C ASP A 217 -15.13 -14.80 3.72
N ASP A 218 -14.89 -14.43 2.47
CA ASP A 218 -13.90 -15.08 1.60
C ASP A 218 -12.47 -14.91 2.13
N LEU A 219 -12.09 -13.69 2.53
CA LEU A 219 -10.77 -13.39 3.10
C LEU A 219 -10.55 -14.08 4.45
N LYS A 220 -11.59 -14.25 5.26
CA LYS A 220 -11.52 -14.97 6.52
C LYS A 220 -11.15 -16.44 6.28
N VAL A 221 -11.76 -17.09 5.32
CA VAL A 221 -11.44 -18.48 4.95
C VAL A 221 -9.95 -18.60 4.58
N LEU A 222 -9.41 -17.65 3.82
CA LEU A 222 -7.99 -17.65 3.47
C LEU A 222 -7.09 -17.41 4.69
N SER A 223 -7.45 -16.46 5.54
CA SER A 223 -6.74 -16.16 6.79
C SER A 223 -6.66 -17.39 7.70
N GLU A 224 -7.76 -18.09 7.88
CA GLU A 224 -7.84 -19.32 8.68
C GLU A 224 -7.02 -20.46 8.05
N LYS A 225 -7.12 -20.64 6.73
CA LYS A 225 -6.37 -21.67 5.98
C LYS A 225 -4.86 -21.52 6.14
N LEU A 226 -4.35 -20.29 6.07
CA LEU A 226 -2.92 -20.01 6.17
C LEU A 226 -2.46 -19.68 7.59
N ASN A 227 -3.40 -19.56 8.53
CA ASN A 227 -3.15 -19.08 9.90
C ASN A 227 -2.37 -17.76 9.92
N LYS A 228 -2.77 -16.81 9.06
CA LYS A 228 -2.15 -15.49 8.89
C LYS A 228 -3.21 -14.41 8.86
N LYS A 229 -2.96 -13.28 9.53
CA LYS A 229 -3.86 -12.13 9.44
C LYS A 229 -3.79 -11.47 8.05
N ILE A 230 -4.93 -10.94 7.61
CA ILE A 230 -5.03 -10.15 6.38
C ILE A 230 -4.70 -8.68 6.68
N LEU A 231 -3.93 -8.06 5.79
CA LEU A 231 -3.58 -6.65 5.85
C LEU A 231 -3.90 -5.98 4.50
N PHE A 232 -4.78 -4.99 4.52
CA PHE A 232 -5.00 -4.14 3.34
C PHE A 232 -3.83 -3.17 3.21
N MET A 233 -2.87 -3.53 2.35
CA MET A 233 -1.67 -2.75 2.08
C MET A 233 -1.95 -1.52 1.20
N GLU A 234 -3.04 -1.58 0.45
CA GLU A 234 -3.62 -0.47 -0.31
C GLU A 234 -5.12 -0.64 -0.38
N ILE A 235 -5.85 0.43 -0.19
CA ILE A 235 -7.29 0.53 -0.42
C ILE A 235 -7.69 1.99 -0.45
N GLY A 236 -8.62 2.35 -1.29
CA GLY A 236 -9.16 3.68 -1.40
C GLY A 236 -10.01 3.80 -2.64
N CYS A 237 -10.66 4.92 -2.81
CA CYS A 237 -11.28 5.31 -4.06
C CYS A 237 -11.24 6.83 -4.19
N ARG A 238 -11.46 7.32 -5.39
CA ARG A 238 -11.47 8.75 -5.67
C ARG A 238 -12.74 9.43 -5.16
N SER A 239 -12.70 10.75 -4.95
CA SER A 239 -13.90 11.56 -4.68
C SER A 239 -14.70 11.82 -5.96
N ALA A 240 -14.98 10.75 -6.71
CA ALA A 240 -15.66 10.79 -8.00
C ALA A 240 -16.86 9.84 -8.03
N LYS A 241 -17.87 10.20 -8.77
CA LYS A 241 -19.08 9.38 -8.94
C LYS A 241 -18.77 8.03 -9.54
N GLY A 242 -19.28 6.98 -8.93
CA GLY A 242 -18.99 5.60 -9.32
C GLY A 242 -17.68 5.05 -8.77
N CYS A 243 -17.00 5.75 -7.88
CA CYS A 243 -15.71 5.35 -7.33
C CYS A 243 -15.75 3.95 -6.67
N ALA A 244 -16.85 3.58 -6.04
CA ALA A 244 -17.01 2.28 -5.39
C ALA A 244 -17.17 1.10 -6.38
N SER A 245 -17.44 1.37 -7.65
CA SER A 245 -17.54 0.34 -8.71
C SER A 245 -16.20 0.03 -9.38
N MET A 246 -15.26 0.98 -9.37
CA MET A 246 -13.90 0.85 -9.90
C MET A 246 -12.91 1.58 -8.97
N PRO A 247 -12.72 1.09 -7.74
CA PRO A 247 -11.95 1.83 -6.73
C PRO A 247 -10.47 2.02 -7.10
N TRP A 248 -9.90 1.17 -7.96
CA TRP A 248 -8.53 1.32 -8.48
C TRP A 248 -8.35 2.40 -9.55
N ASP A 249 -9.46 2.95 -10.11
CA ASP A 249 -9.38 3.84 -11.26
C ASP A 249 -8.73 5.18 -10.90
N PHE A 250 -7.64 5.50 -11.57
CA PHE A 250 -6.91 6.78 -11.47
C PHE A 250 -6.88 7.56 -12.79
N MET A 251 -7.44 6.98 -13.87
CA MET A 251 -7.29 7.50 -15.23
C MET A 251 -8.38 8.50 -15.63
N HIS A 252 -9.63 8.24 -15.24
CA HIS A 252 -10.79 9.05 -15.67
C HIS A 252 -10.93 10.31 -14.83
N LYS A 253 -10.20 11.37 -15.24
CA LYS A 253 -10.18 12.65 -14.52
C LYS A 253 -11.41 13.53 -14.77
N GLU A 254 -12.19 13.20 -15.79
CA GLU A 254 -13.42 13.89 -16.22
C GLU A 254 -14.66 13.51 -15.41
N LEU A 255 -14.56 12.55 -14.51
CA LEU A 255 -15.70 12.11 -13.70
C LEU A 255 -16.20 13.22 -12.78
N GLU A 256 -17.52 13.26 -12.61
CA GLU A 256 -18.20 14.15 -11.68
C GLU A 256 -17.72 13.90 -10.25
N ARG A 257 -17.43 14.98 -9.51
CA ARG A 257 -17.03 14.87 -8.11
C ARG A 257 -18.17 14.34 -7.25
N GLU A 258 -17.87 13.37 -6.39
CA GLU A 258 -18.82 12.78 -5.45
C GLU A 258 -18.11 12.34 -4.15
N GLU A 259 -18.11 13.22 -3.15
CA GLU A 259 -17.48 12.95 -1.86
C GLU A 259 -18.31 12.05 -0.95
N GLU A 260 -19.63 12.02 -1.12
CA GLU A 260 -20.51 11.16 -0.33
C GLU A 260 -20.23 9.68 -0.64
N GLU A 261 -20.04 9.35 -1.92
CA GLU A 261 -19.73 7.98 -2.31
C GLU A 261 -18.34 7.56 -1.80
N GLN A 262 -17.34 8.46 -1.90
CA GLN A 262 -16.03 8.23 -1.31
C GLN A 262 -16.13 7.98 0.21
N ALA A 263 -16.79 8.86 0.94
CA ALA A 263 -16.96 8.72 2.39
C ALA A 263 -17.70 7.43 2.78
N ALA A 264 -18.75 7.09 2.03
CA ALA A 264 -19.49 5.84 2.22
C ALA A 264 -18.66 4.60 1.98
N PHE A 265 -17.74 4.61 0.98
CA PHE A 265 -16.80 3.53 0.73
C PHE A 265 -15.87 3.31 1.94
N TYR A 266 -15.28 4.38 2.47
CA TYR A 266 -14.40 4.32 3.63
C TYR A 266 -15.16 3.83 4.88
N GLU A 267 -16.33 4.39 5.16
CA GLU A 267 -17.13 4.04 6.33
C GLU A 267 -17.63 2.60 6.27
N SER A 268 -18.12 2.13 5.12
CA SER A 268 -18.62 0.76 4.94
C SER A 268 -17.52 -0.29 5.11
N CYS A 269 -16.30 -0.01 4.63
CA CYS A 269 -15.15 -0.88 4.84
C CYS A 269 -14.80 -0.99 6.34
N LEU A 270 -14.71 0.14 7.03
CA LEU A 270 -14.42 0.17 8.47
C LEU A 270 -15.50 -0.51 9.30
N GLU A 271 -16.77 -0.32 8.96
CA GLU A 271 -17.89 -0.98 9.65
C GLU A 271 -17.77 -2.51 9.62
N VAL A 272 -17.27 -3.06 8.52
CA VAL A 272 -17.17 -4.53 8.34
C VAL A 272 -15.88 -5.11 8.93
N PHE A 273 -14.76 -4.40 8.84
CA PHE A 273 -13.45 -4.98 9.17
C PHE A 273 -12.85 -4.50 10.50
N PHE A 274 -13.33 -3.40 11.09
CA PHE A 274 -12.65 -2.74 12.21
C PHE A 274 -12.49 -3.64 13.44
N GLU A 275 -13.48 -4.47 13.76
CA GLU A 275 -13.50 -5.32 14.94
C GLU A 275 -13.10 -6.80 14.65
N GLU A 276 -12.74 -7.13 13.38
CA GLU A 276 -12.39 -8.50 13.01
C GLU A 276 -11.00 -8.88 13.59
N PRO A 277 -10.91 -9.94 14.44
CA PRO A 277 -9.67 -10.28 15.15
C PRO A 277 -8.57 -10.84 14.23
N TRP A 278 -8.96 -11.42 13.10
CA TRP A 278 -8.06 -11.97 12.08
C TRP A 278 -7.60 -10.90 11.08
N PHE A 279 -8.14 -9.70 11.14
CA PHE A 279 -7.79 -8.58 10.29
C PHE A 279 -6.76 -7.69 10.96
N GLN A 280 -5.60 -7.52 10.34
CA GLN A 280 -4.50 -6.74 10.90
C GLN A 280 -4.76 -5.24 10.81
N GLY A 281 -5.31 -4.78 9.68
CA GLY A 281 -5.63 -3.37 9.48
C GLY A 281 -5.48 -2.87 8.05
N ILE A 282 -5.32 -1.56 7.93
CA ILE A 282 -5.43 -0.85 6.67
C ILE A 282 -4.33 0.21 6.53
N PHE A 283 -3.73 0.26 5.34
CA PHE A 283 -3.06 1.44 4.81
C PHE A 283 -3.91 2.01 3.67
N TRP A 284 -4.54 3.14 3.91
CA TRP A 284 -5.34 3.81 2.90
C TRP A 284 -4.47 4.39 1.79
N TRP A 285 -4.90 4.24 0.57
CA TRP A 285 -4.30 4.86 -0.61
C TRP A 285 -5.05 6.15 -0.94
N ASP A 286 -4.39 7.30 -1.06
CA ASP A 286 -3.02 7.59 -0.67
C ASP A 286 -2.95 8.97 0.00
N TRP A 287 -1.81 9.30 0.58
CA TRP A 287 -1.52 10.61 1.13
C TRP A 287 -0.29 11.20 0.44
N SER A 288 -0.48 12.29 -0.32
CA SER A 288 0.58 12.93 -1.10
C SER A 288 1.51 13.78 -0.23
N THR A 289 2.75 14.02 -0.68
CA THR A 289 3.69 14.98 -0.07
C THR A 289 3.26 16.44 -0.25
N VAL A 290 2.27 16.71 -1.08
CA VAL A 290 1.64 18.01 -1.24
C VAL A 290 0.14 17.84 -1.03
N ILE A 291 -0.43 18.60 -0.12
CA ILE A 291 -1.84 18.59 0.21
C ILE A 291 -2.48 19.94 -0.03
N TYR A 292 -3.80 19.98 -0.04
CA TYR A 292 -4.57 21.20 -0.22
C TYR A 292 -4.39 22.16 0.96
N ASP A 293 -4.17 23.44 0.69
CA ASP A 293 -4.12 24.49 1.71
C ASP A 293 -5.49 25.00 2.10
N THR A 294 -6.46 24.87 1.22
CA THR A 294 -7.83 25.36 1.38
C THR A 294 -8.86 24.27 1.05
N GLU A 295 -10.09 24.45 1.55
CA GLU A 295 -11.23 23.61 1.18
C GLU A 295 -11.59 23.73 -0.31
N GLU A 296 -11.37 24.91 -0.88
CA GLU A 296 -11.65 25.15 -2.29
C GLU A 296 -10.70 24.33 -3.20
N GLU A 297 -9.41 24.24 -2.84
CA GLU A 297 -8.48 23.37 -3.56
C GLU A 297 -8.89 21.90 -3.43
N ALA A 298 -9.31 21.45 -2.25
CA ALA A 298 -9.81 20.09 -2.05
C ALA A 298 -11.06 19.81 -2.89
N LYS A 299 -11.94 20.81 -3.05
CA LYS A 299 -13.15 20.70 -3.89
C LYS A 299 -12.85 20.55 -5.38
N ASN A 300 -11.72 21.04 -5.85
CA ASN A 300 -11.32 20.95 -7.25
C ASN A 300 -10.60 19.64 -7.60
N ASP A 301 -10.34 18.78 -6.60
CA ASP A 301 -9.68 17.49 -6.80
C ASP A 301 -10.68 16.32 -6.68
N VAL A 302 -10.67 15.45 -7.68
CA VAL A 302 -11.42 14.18 -7.71
C VAL A 302 -10.54 12.96 -7.42
N GLY A 303 -9.33 13.17 -6.90
CA GLY A 303 -8.36 12.11 -6.61
C GLY A 303 -8.64 11.34 -5.32
N PHE A 304 -7.71 10.45 -4.99
CA PHE A 304 -7.77 9.57 -3.82
C PHE A 304 -7.58 10.31 -2.49
N ASN A 305 -6.82 11.40 -2.48
CA ASN A 305 -6.51 12.12 -1.26
C ASN A 305 -7.78 12.59 -0.56
N ILE A 306 -7.88 12.31 0.73
CA ILE A 306 -9.09 12.61 1.54
C ILE A 306 -8.95 13.90 2.35
N HIS A 307 -7.78 14.56 2.34
CA HIS A 307 -7.56 15.77 3.13
C HIS A 307 -8.59 16.84 2.81
N ARG A 308 -9.24 17.39 3.85
CA ARG A 308 -10.34 18.35 3.76
C ARG A 308 -11.58 17.87 2.99
N LYS A 309 -11.75 16.54 2.84
CA LYS A 309 -12.94 15.90 2.26
C LYS A 309 -13.72 15.15 3.33
N LYS A 310 -14.96 14.75 3.02
CA LYS A 310 -15.84 14.05 3.97
C LYS A 310 -15.26 12.75 4.50
N ALA A 311 -14.52 12.02 3.68
CA ALA A 311 -13.84 10.78 4.08
C ALA A 311 -12.80 11.01 5.19
N GLU A 312 -12.15 12.18 5.28
CA GLU A 312 -11.25 12.50 6.40
C GLU A 312 -12.00 12.50 7.75
N THR A 313 -13.22 13.06 7.77
CA THR A 313 -14.05 13.08 8.98
C THR A 313 -14.44 11.66 9.41
N VAL A 314 -14.78 10.81 8.45
CA VAL A 314 -15.07 9.38 8.71
C VAL A 314 -13.85 8.70 9.36
N ILE A 315 -12.67 8.84 8.79
CA ILE A 315 -11.45 8.21 9.32
C ILE A 315 -11.12 8.73 10.72
N LYS A 316 -11.18 10.05 10.95
CA LYS A 316 -10.95 10.65 12.27
C LYS A 316 -11.85 10.05 13.34
N LYS A 317 -13.15 9.91 13.06
CA LYS A 317 -14.14 9.34 13.97
C LYS A 317 -13.80 7.88 14.32
N TRP A 318 -13.49 7.05 13.33
CA TRP A 318 -13.18 5.64 13.56
C TRP A 318 -11.83 5.44 14.27
N TYR A 319 -10.82 6.24 13.94
CA TYR A 319 -9.50 6.11 14.56
C TYR A 319 -9.47 6.63 16.00
N GLN A 320 -10.29 7.62 16.33
CA GLN A 320 -10.50 8.04 17.72
C GLN A 320 -11.13 6.92 18.55
N LYS A 321 -12.17 6.26 18.05
CA LYS A 321 -12.78 5.07 18.71
C LYS A 321 -11.74 3.97 18.98
N GLY A 322 -10.82 3.73 18.03
CA GLY A 322 -9.73 2.77 18.21
C GLY A 322 -8.77 3.14 19.33
N LYS A 323 -8.43 4.41 19.52
CA LYS A 323 -7.57 4.88 20.62
C LYS A 323 -8.22 4.69 21.98
N GLU A 324 -9.49 5.06 22.11
CA GLU A 324 -10.26 4.90 23.37
C GLU A 324 -10.35 3.43 23.79
N SER A 325 -10.50 2.51 22.85
CA SER A 325 -10.52 1.06 23.12
C SER A 325 -9.16 0.54 23.60
N GLU A 326 -8.05 1.06 23.08
CA GLU A 326 -6.69 0.68 23.52
C GLU A 326 -6.37 1.21 24.92
N GLU A 327 -6.81 2.41 25.26
CA GLU A 327 -6.63 3.00 26.60
C GLU A 327 -7.45 2.26 27.66
N THR A 328 -8.63 1.79 27.33
CA THR A 328 -9.51 1.06 28.25
C THR A 328 -8.99 -0.37 28.54
N ASN A 329 -8.20 -0.95 27.63
CA ASN A 329 -7.65 -2.31 27.74
C ASN A 329 -6.23 -2.34 28.35
N ARG A 330 -5.66 -1.20 28.73
CA ARG A 330 -4.39 -1.06 29.46
C ARG A 330 -4.64 -0.87 30.95
#